data_dedc1cbc2aa33fa02f14caf9fb7f2a2b
#
_entry.id   dedc1cbc2aa33fa02f14caf9fb7f2a2b
#
_cell.length_a   1.000
_cell.length_b   1.000
_cell.length_c   1.000
_cell.angle_alpha   90.00
_cell.angle_beta   90.00
_cell.angle_gamma   90.00
#
_symmetry.space_group_name_H-M   'P 1'
#
loop_
_entity.id
_entity.type
_entity.pdbx_description
1 polymer ?
#
loop_
_entity_poly.entity_id
_entity_poly.type
_entity_poly.pdbx_seq_one_letter_code
_entity_poly.pdbx_strand_id
1 'polypeptide(L)'
;MNLNKLHTLGIDIGSTTVKIAILDSENEVLFSDYERHFANIQETLSDLLGRALYKLGSIQVSPVITGSGGLTLAKHLGVPFVQEVIAVSTALQDYAPQTDVAIELGGEDAKIIYFEGGNVEQRMNGVCAGGTGSFIDQMASLLQTDASGLNEYAKNYKALYSIAARCGVFAKSDIQPLINEGASKEDLAASIFQAVVNQTISGLACGKPIRGHVAFLGGPLHFLSELKVAFIR
;
A
#
# COMPACT_ATOMS: atom_id res chain seq x y z
N MET A 1 -19.02 22.92 -19.37
CA MET A 1 -18.93 22.17 -18.11
C MET A 1 -19.89 22.82 -17.11
N ASN A 2 -20.76 22.03 -16.48
CA ASN A 2 -21.77 22.53 -15.56
C ASN A 2 -21.07 22.85 -14.22
N LEU A 3 -20.81 24.12 -13.92
CA LEU A 3 -20.06 24.62 -12.76
C LEU A 3 -20.74 24.36 -11.39
N ASN A 4 -21.90 23.71 -11.37
CA ASN A 4 -22.71 23.49 -10.16
C ASN A 4 -22.77 22.02 -9.70
N LYS A 5 -21.92 21.13 -10.23
CA LYS A 5 -21.93 19.72 -9.77
C LYS A 5 -20.90 19.59 -8.64
N LEU A 6 -21.35 19.22 -7.44
CA LEU A 6 -20.50 18.94 -6.30
C LEU A 6 -19.79 17.59 -6.52
N HIS A 7 -18.47 17.56 -6.46
CA HIS A 7 -17.65 16.36 -6.58
C HIS A 7 -17.17 15.91 -5.20
N THR A 8 -16.84 14.65 -5.04
CA THR A 8 -16.23 14.14 -3.80
C THR A 8 -14.72 14.16 -3.93
N LEU A 9 -14.02 14.76 -2.95
CA LEU A 9 -12.57 14.72 -2.84
C LEU A 9 -12.18 13.80 -1.67
N GLY A 10 -11.67 12.63 -1.97
CA GLY A 10 -11.03 11.75 -1.00
C GLY A 10 -9.56 12.13 -0.81
N ILE A 11 -9.12 12.25 0.44
CA ILE A 11 -7.73 12.50 0.82
C ILE A 11 -7.29 11.40 1.78
N ASP A 12 -6.27 10.62 1.40
CA ASP A 12 -5.66 9.60 2.24
C ASP A 12 -4.27 10.06 2.68
N ILE A 13 -4.09 10.24 3.99
CA ILE A 13 -2.82 10.60 4.59
C ILE A 13 -2.27 9.40 5.35
N GLY A 14 -1.48 8.60 4.64
CA GLY A 14 -0.77 7.47 5.22
C GLY A 14 0.51 7.88 5.96
N SER A 15 1.22 6.90 6.52
CA SER A 15 2.48 7.10 7.25
C SER A 15 3.61 7.63 6.36
N THR A 16 3.63 7.29 5.07
CA THR A 16 4.71 7.67 4.13
C THR A 16 4.22 8.43 2.91
N THR A 17 2.91 8.45 2.65
CA THR A 17 2.34 8.94 1.39
C THR A 17 1.07 9.74 1.60
N VAL A 18 0.82 10.70 0.70
CA VAL A 18 -0.47 11.35 0.53
C VAL A 18 -1.05 10.91 -0.81
N LYS A 19 -2.35 10.64 -0.83
CA LYS A 19 -3.11 10.31 -2.03
C LYS A 19 -4.37 11.15 -2.10
N ILE A 20 -4.79 11.49 -3.30
CA ILE A 20 -6.07 12.14 -3.52
C ILE A 20 -6.84 11.43 -4.64
N ALA A 21 -8.17 11.42 -4.52
CA ALA A 21 -9.07 10.99 -5.57
C ALA A 21 -10.26 11.95 -5.65
N ILE A 22 -10.61 12.38 -6.86
CA ILE A 22 -11.79 13.21 -7.11
C ILE A 22 -12.77 12.38 -7.92
N LEU A 23 -13.97 12.23 -7.38
CA LEU A 23 -15.05 11.47 -7.97
C LEU A 23 -16.16 12.41 -8.45
N ASP A 24 -16.84 12.04 -9.51
CA ASP A 24 -18.07 12.70 -9.93
C ASP A 24 -19.31 12.18 -9.16
N SER A 25 -20.49 12.62 -9.54
CA SER A 25 -21.75 12.22 -8.91
C SER A 25 -22.18 10.77 -9.21
N GLU A 26 -21.48 10.08 -10.10
CA GLU A 26 -21.70 8.68 -10.49
C GLU A 26 -20.62 7.77 -9.91
N ASN A 27 -19.75 8.32 -9.02
CA ASN A 27 -18.58 7.70 -8.42
C ASN A 27 -17.48 7.35 -9.43
N GLU A 28 -17.48 7.96 -10.63
CA GLU A 28 -16.40 7.77 -11.59
C GLU A 28 -15.19 8.63 -11.20
N VAL A 29 -13.98 8.07 -11.31
CA VAL A 29 -12.74 8.75 -10.95
C VAL A 29 -12.36 9.77 -12.02
N LEU A 30 -12.48 11.06 -11.72
CA LEU A 30 -12.05 12.16 -12.60
C LEU A 30 -10.56 12.43 -12.50
N PHE A 31 -10.00 12.29 -11.30
CA PHE A 31 -8.60 12.51 -11.01
C PHE A 31 -8.16 11.66 -9.83
N SER A 32 -6.98 11.09 -9.91
CA SER A 32 -6.30 10.48 -8.79
C SER A 32 -4.81 10.71 -8.90
N ASP A 33 -4.15 10.91 -7.77
CA ASP A 33 -2.71 11.08 -7.71
C ASP A 33 -2.14 10.65 -6.36
N TYR A 34 -0.85 10.37 -6.32
CA TYR A 34 -0.15 9.72 -5.21
C TYR A 34 1.28 10.25 -5.12
N GLU A 35 1.72 10.60 -3.91
CA GLU A 35 3.09 11.06 -3.69
C GLU A 35 3.62 10.72 -2.28
N ARG A 36 4.93 10.47 -2.15
CA ARG A 36 5.61 10.35 -0.86
C ARG A 36 5.81 11.72 -0.25
N HIS A 37 5.43 11.88 1.02
CA HIS A 37 5.46 13.19 1.68
C HIS A 37 6.78 13.50 2.41
N PHE A 38 7.65 12.53 2.67
CA PHE A 38 8.93 12.74 3.37
C PHE A 38 8.81 13.69 4.58
N ALA A 39 7.77 13.51 5.39
CA ALA A 39 7.34 14.37 6.50
C ALA A 39 6.79 15.77 6.13
N ASN A 40 6.69 16.13 4.84
CA ASN A 40 6.14 17.42 4.35
C ASN A 40 4.69 17.24 3.86
N ILE A 41 3.80 16.76 4.73
CA ILE A 41 2.41 16.42 4.37
C ILE A 41 1.66 17.61 3.74
N GLN A 42 1.80 18.81 4.30
CA GLN A 42 1.06 19.99 3.84
C GLN A 42 1.49 20.41 2.43
N GLU A 43 2.79 20.44 2.17
CA GLU A 43 3.35 20.78 0.86
C GLU A 43 2.93 19.75 -0.18
N THR A 44 3.10 18.46 0.13
CA THR A 44 2.70 17.35 -0.75
C THR A 44 1.21 17.39 -1.09
N LEU A 45 0.34 17.63 -0.08
CA LEU A 45 -1.10 17.77 -0.33
C LEU A 45 -1.41 18.99 -1.20
N SER A 46 -0.76 20.12 -0.95
CA SER A 46 -0.91 21.34 -1.76
C SER A 46 -0.55 21.09 -3.23
N ASP A 47 0.56 20.39 -3.49
CA ASP A 47 1.03 20.06 -4.82
C ASP A 47 0.07 19.11 -5.55
N LEU A 48 -0.44 18.08 -4.85
CA LEU A 48 -1.45 17.18 -5.39
C LEU A 48 -2.73 17.92 -5.78
N LEU A 49 -3.22 18.81 -4.91
CA LEU A 49 -4.39 19.65 -5.19
C LEU A 49 -4.13 20.63 -6.35
N GLY A 50 -2.92 21.19 -6.43
CA GLY A 50 -2.49 22.03 -7.55
C GLY A 50 -2.52 21.30 -8.88
N ARG A 51 -2.04 20.06 -8.92
CA ARG A 51 -2.12 19.19 -10.12
C ARG A 51 -3.57 18.88 -10.50
N ALA A 52 -4.42 18.60 -9.52
CA ALA A 52 -5.85 18.40 -9.76
C ALA A 52 -6.52 19.65 -10.34
N LEU A 53 -6.25 20.83 -9.77
CA LEU A 53 -6.75 22.12 -10.26
C LEU A 53 -6.28 22.40 -11.69
N TYR A 54 -5.02 22.13 -12.00
CA TYR A 54 -4.48 22.30 -13.34
C TYR A 54 -5.19 21.41 -14.39
N LYS A 55 -5.50 20.15 -13.99
CA LYS A 55 -6.13 19.18 -14.90
C LYS A 55 -7.63 19.38 -15.07
N LEU A 56 -8.34 19.69 -13.99
CA LEU A 56 -9.81 19.75 -13.97
C LEU A 56 -10.36 21.18 -14.05
N GLY A 57 -9.52 22.20 -13.82
CA GLY A 57 -9.96 23.58 -13.65
C GLY A 57 -10.63 23.78 -12.27
N SER A 58 -11.28 24.93 -12.10
CA SER A 58 -11.99 25.25 -10.85
C SER A 58 -13.29 24.47 -10.77
N ILE A 59 -13.38 23.55 -9.78
CA ILE A 59 -14.55 22.73 -9.48
C ILE A 59 -14.92 22.84 -8.00
N GLN A 60 -16.18 22.57 -7.65
CA GLN A 60 -16.60 22.46 -6.26
C GLN A 60 -16.43 21.04 -5.76
N VAL A 61 -15.78 20.89 -4.61
CA VAL A 61 -15.52 19.59 -4.00
C VAL A 61 -16.01 19.53 -2.55
N SER A 62 -16.48 18.35 -2.14
CA SER A 62 -16.74 17.99 -0.75
C SER A 62 -15.61 17.08 -0.27
N PRO A 63 -14.70 17.56 0.60
CA PRO A 63 -13.57 16.78 1.05
C PRO A 63 -13.95 15.78 2.13
N VAL A 64 -13.33 14.59 2.08
CA VAL A 64 -13.35 13.54 3.11
C VAL A 64 -11.93 13.06 3.31
N ILE A 65 -11.50 12.91 4.56
CA ILE A 65 -10.12 12.50 4.89
C ILE A 65 -10.12 11.12 5.51
N THR A 66 -9.13 10.32 5.16
CA THR A 66 -8.79 9.03 5.75
C THR A 66 -7.28 8.93 5.97
N GLY A 67 -6.82 7.76 6.42
CA GLY A 67 -5.41 7.49 6.64
C GLY A 67 -4.95 7.73 8.07
N SER A 68 -3.90 7.03 8.47
CA SER A 68 -3.35 7.05 9.84
C SER A 68 -2.92 8.45 10.31
N GLY A 69 -2.45 9.32 9.38
CA GLY A 69 -2.08 10.71 9.62
C GLY A 69 -3.24 11.70 9.46
N GLY A 70 -4.40 11.28 8.96
CA GLY A 70 -5.47 12.18 8.50
C GLY A 70 -6.33 12.79 9.59
N LEU A 71 -6.47 12.14 10.75
CA LEU A 71 -7.43 12.56 11.79
C LEU A 71 -7.20 13.98 12.31
N THR A 72 -5.95 14.36 12.53
CA THR A 72 -5.59 15.69 13.02
C THR A 72 -5.90 16.76 11.98
N LEU A 73 -5.60 16.50 10.72
CA LEU A 73 -5.89 17.42 9.62
C LEU A 73 -7.40 17.57 9.42
N ALA A 74 -8.17 16.47 9.46
CA ALA A 74 -9.63 16.51 9.35
C ALA A 74 -10.27 17.39 10.43
N LYS A 75 -9.81 17.24 11.68
CA LYS A 75 -10.26 18.09 12.79
C LYS A 75 -9.90 19.55 12.57
N HIS A 76 -8.68 19.85 12.12
CA HIS A 76 -8.22 21.22 11.89
C HIS A 76 -9.01 21.91 10.77
N LEU A 77 -9.34 21.19 9.71
CA LEU A 77 -10.09 21.70 8.56
C LEU A 77 -11.62 21.65 8.77
N GLY A 78 -12.11 21.00 9.82
CA GLY A 78 -13.55 20.82 10.06
C GLY A 78 -14.24 19.94 9.02
N VAL A 79 -13.52 18.97 8.44
CA VAL A 79 -14.04 18.06 7.41
C VAL A 79 -14.21 16.64 7.96
N PRO A 80 -15.10 15.81 7.37
CA PRO A 80 -15.31 14.44 7.81
C PRO A 80 -14.03 13.59 7.75
N PHE A 81 -13.87 12.73 8.76
CA PHE A 81 -12.86 11.69 8.78
C PHE A 81 -13.52 10.30 8.70
N VAL A 82 -13.02 9.43 7.84
CA VAL A 82 -13.46 8.05 7.69
C VAL A 82 -12.30 7.11 8.02
N GLN A 83 -12.55 6.07 8.79
CA GLN A 83 -11.53 5.06 9.08
C GLN A 83 -11.14 4.30 7.81
N GLU A 84 -9.86 3.96 7.65
CA GLU A 84 -9.32 3.28 6.48
C GLU A 84 -10.09 2.00 6.14
N VAL A 85 -10.40 1.16 7.13
CA VAL A 85 -11.15 -0.08 6.90
C VAL A 85 -12.52 0.18 6.27
N ILE A 86 -13.19 1.25 6.67
CA ILE A 86 -14.49 1.63 6.11
C ILE A 86 -14.31 2.14 4.69
N ALA A 87 -13.32 3.02 4.46
CA ALA A 87 -13.03 3.55 3.13
C ALA A 87 -12.68 2.43 2.13
N VAL A 88 -11.78 1.51 2.52
CA VAL A 88 -11.37 0.36 1.69
C VAL A 88 -12.55 -0.57 1.43
N SER A 89 -13.34 -0.92 2.47
CA SER A 89 -14.48 -1.81 2.32
C SER A 89 -15.54 -1.23 1.39
N THR A 90 -15.84 0.06 1.51
CA THR A 90 -16.79 0.75 0.62
C THR A 90 -16.28 0.74 -0.82
N ALA A 91 -15.03 1.09 -1.05
CA ALA A 91 -14.44 1.09 -2.39
C ALA A 91 -14.47 -0.31 -3.03
N LEU A 92 -14.15 -1.36 -2.26
CA LEU A 92 -14.20 -2.73 -2.78
C LEU A 92 -15.61 -3.20 -3.07
N GLN A 93 -16.61 -2.80 -2.26
CA GLN A 93 -18.01 -3.11 -2.55
C GLN A 93 -18.49 -2.48 -3.85
N ASP A 94 -18.04 -1.27 -4.17
CA ASP A 94 -18.44 -0.55 -5.38
C ASP A 94 -17.65 -1.02 -6.62
N TYR A 95 -16.32 -1.15 -6.52
CA TYR A 95 -15.44 -1.39 -7.68
C TYR A 95 -15.02 -2.85 -7.87
N ALA A 96 -15.10 -3.68 -6.84
CA ALA A 96 -14.70 -5.09 -6.87
C ALA A 96 -15.57 -5.94 -5.92
N PRO A 97 -16.90 -5.98 -6.12
CA PRO A 97 -17.85 -6.61 -5.17
C PRO A 97 -17.64 -8.12 -5.00
N GLN A 98 -16.88 -8.77 -5.90
CA GLN A 98 -16.53 -10.18 -5.81
C GLN A 98 -15.35 -10.46 -4.85
N THR A 99 -14.77 -9.43 -4.24
CA THR A 99 -13.59 -9.61 -3.38
C THR A 99 -13.95 -10.39 -2.11
N ASP A 100 -13.26 -11.50 -1.89
CA ASP A 100 -13.37 -12.32 -0.68
C ASP A 100 -12.32 -11.94 0.36
N VAL A 101 -11.10 -11.56 -0.10
CA VAL A 101 -9.99 -11.17 0.75
C VAL A 101 -9.27 -9.97 0.13
N ALA A 102 -8.94 -8.97 0.92
CA ALA A 102 -8.04 -7.91 0.51
C ALA A 102 -6.73 -7.98 1.30
N ILE A 103 -5.59 -7.88 0.60
CA ILE A 103 -4.26 -7.77 1.19
C ILE A 103 -3.76 -6.37 0.86
N GLU A 104 -3.51 -5.57 1.88
CA GLU A 104 -2.99 -4.22 1.76
C GLU A 104 -1.58 -4.16 2.35
N LEU A 105 -0.62 -3.72 1.54
CA LEU A 105 0.72 -3.39 2.01
C LEU A 105 0.93 -1.89 1.90
N GLY A 106 0.94 -1.23 3.05
CA GLY A 106 1.23 0.19 3.16
C GLY A 106 2.72 0.49 3.28
N GLY A 107 3.05 1.75 3.62
CA GLY A 107 4.41 2.19 3.90
C GLY A 107 4.98 1.53 5.15
N GLU A 108 4.24 1.54 6.24
CA GLU A 108 4.67 1.03 7.55
C GLU A 108 3.70 0.02 8.14
N ASP A 109 2.51 -0.12 7.59
CA ASP A 109 1.49 -1.08 8.00
C ASP A 109 1.18 -2.08 6.89
N ALA A 110 0.70 -3.24 7.31
CA ALA A 110 0.18 -4.28 6.44
C ALA A 110 -1.12 -4.80 7.02
N LYS A 111 -2.12 -5.02 6.18
CA LYS A 111 -3.46 -5.44 6.60
C LYS A 111 -3.95 -6.58 5.73
N ILE A 112 -4.74 -7.46 6.32
CA ILE A 112 -5.56 -8.43 5.61
C ILE A 112 -7.01 -8.24 6.04
N ILE A 113 -7.91 -8.18 5.08
CA ILE A 113 -9.33 -7.96 5.29
C ILE A 113 -10.09 -9.11 4.65
N TYR A 114 -10.93 -9.79 5.44
CA TYR A 114 -11.79 -10.87 4.98
C TYR A 114 -13.23 -10.37 4.89
N PHE A 115 -13.91 -10.68 3.79
CA PHE A 115 -15.30 -10.38 3.54
C PHE A 115 -16.07 -11.69 3.54
N GLU A 116 -16.70 -12.03 4.66
CA GLU A 116 -17.41 -13.31 4.84
C GLU A 116 -18.82 -13.11 5.38
N GLY A 117 -19.83 -13.55 4.63
CA GLY A 117 -21.24 -13.53 5.09
C GLY A 117 -21.74 -12.14 5.48
N GLY A 118 -21.28 -11.08 4.82
CA GLY A 118 -21.64 -9.71 5.14
C GLY A 118 -20.84 -9.09 6.30
N ASN A 119 -19.93 -9.84 6.90
CA ASN A 119 -19.02 -9.35 7.94
C ASN A 119 -17.66 -8.97 7.36
N VAL A 120 -17.02 -7.97 7.96
CA VAL A 120 -15.68 -7.53 7.63
C VAL A 120 -14.76 -7.82 8.83
N GLU A 121 -13.79 -8.72 8.64
CA GLU A 121 -12.75 -9.00 9.63
C GLU A 121 -11.42 -8.43 9.14
N GLN A 122 -10.86 -7.49 9.88
CA GLN A 122 -9.54 -6.92 9.59
C GLN A 122 -8.52 -7.39 10.60
N ARG A 123 -7.33 -7.75 10.10
CA ARG A 123 -6.13 -7.96 10.88
C ARG A 123 -5.02 -7.06 10.36
N MET A 124 -4.22 -6.53 11.24
CA MET A 124 -3.12 -5.61 10.92
C MET A 124 -1.86 -6.07 11.65
N ASN A 125 -0.69 -5.82 11.05
CA ASN A 125 0.57 -6.04 11.74
C ASN A 125 0.65 -5.17 12.99
N GLY A 126 1.34 -5.67 14.01
CA GLY A 126 1.58 -4.91 15.23
C GLY A 126 2.65 -3.83 15.03
N VAL A 127 3.57 -3.74 15.99
CA VAL A 127 4.63 -2.70 16.03
C VAL A 127 5.73 -2.88 14.98
N CYS A 128 5.79 -4.03 14.31
CA CYS A 128 6.89 -4.35 13.38
C CYS A 128 6.49 -4.05 11.93
N ALA A 129 7.29 -3.22 11.26
CA ALA A 129 7.14 -2.91 9.83
C ALA A 129 7.56 -4.05 8.88
N GLY A 130 7.84 -5.25 9.39
CA GLY A 130 8.16 -6.42 8.58
C GLY A 130 7.04 -6.72 7.57
N GLY A 131 7.41 -6.90 6.30
CA GLY A 131 6.43 -7.14 5.23
C GLY A 131 5.76 -5.89 4.67
N THR A 132 6.22 -4.69 5.00
CA THR A 132 5.70 -3.40 4.52
C THR A 132 6.61 -2.74 3.49
N GLY A 133 6.20 -1.59 2.95
CA GLY A 133 7.02 -0.79 2.03
C GLY A 133 8.35 -0.37 2.65
N SER A 134 8.36 0.04 3.92
CA SER A 134 9.59 0.40 4.64
C SER A 134 10.55 -0.78 4.79
N PHE A 135 10.05 -1.99 4.98
CA PHE A 135 10.89 -3.19 4.96
C PHE A 135 11.53 -3.38 3.57
N ILE A 136 10.75 -3.26 2.50
CA ILE A 136 11.24 -3.39 1.13
C ILE A 136 12.30 -2.32 0.83
N ASP A 137 12.08 -1.06 1.21
CA ASP A 137 13.03 0.04 1.02
C ASP A 137 14.34 -0.22 1.78
N GLN A 138 14.28 -0.73 3.02
CA GLN A 138 15.47 -1.11 3.80
C GLN A 138 16.27 -2.23 3.12
N MET A 139 15.60 -3.25 2.63
CA MET A 139 16.27 -4.37 1.95
C MET A 139 16.83 -3.96 0.58
N ALA A 140 16.13 -3.10 -0.15
CA ALA A 140 16.63 -2.53 -1.39
C ALA A 140 17.92 -1.72 -1.15
N SER A 141 17.93 -0.89 -0.12
CA SER A 141 19.13 -0.11 0.27
C SER A 141 20.34 -1.01 0.60
N LEU A 142 20.10 -2.16 1.23
CA LEU A 142 21.16 -3.14 1.51
C LEU A 142 21.79 -3.70 0.23
N LEU A 143 21.00 -3.84 -0.85
CA LEU A 143 21.46 -4.27 -2.16
C LEU A 143 21.92 -3.09 -3.06
N GLN A 144 22.02 -1.88 -2.48
CA GLN A 144 22.42 -0.64 -3.19
C GLN A 144 21.48 -0.32 -4.38
N THR A 145 20.18 -0.41 -4.14
CA THR A 145 19.13 -0.12 -5.10
C THR A 145 17.92 0.49 -4.39
N ASP A 146 16.85 0.76 -5.11
CA ASP A 146 15.53 1.12 -4.60
C ASP A 146 14.50 -0.01 -4.80
N ALA A 147 13.26 0.21 -4.39
CA ALA A 147 12.20 -0.77 -4.53
C ALA A 147 11.93 -1.15 -6.00
N SER A 148 12.05 -0.20 -6.92
CA SER A 148 11.89 -0.44 -8.36
C SER A 148 13.04 -1.31 -8.90
N GLY A 149 14.28 -0.99 -8.55
CA GLY A 149 15.44 -1.80 -8.93
C GLY A 149 15.41 -3.21 -8.31
N LEU A 150 14.90 -3.34 -7.06
CA LEU A 150 14.67 -4.64 -6.44
C LEU A 150 13.66 -5.47 -7.26
N ASN A 151 12.58 -4.84 -7.75
CA ASN A 151 11.60 -5.47 -8.60
C ASN A 151 12.21 -5.94 -9.93
N GLU A 152 13.07 -5.12 -10.56
CA GLU A 152 13.75 -5.50 -11.80
C GLU A 152 14.71 -6.69 -11.59
N TYR A 153 15.48 -6.71 -10.50
CA TYR A 153 16.33 -7.86 -10.17
C TYR A 153 15.50 -9.15 -10.01
N ALA A 154 14.39 -9.07 -9.28
CA ALA A 154 13.57 -10.25 -8.98
C ALA A 154 12.98 -10.94 -10.22
N LYS A 155 12.94 -10.28 -11.40
CA LYS A 155 12.46 -10.89 -12.64
C LYS A 155 13.32 -12.05 -13.14
N ASN A 156 14.62 -12.06 -12.79
CA ASN A 156 15.59 -13.00 -13.36
C ASN A 156 16.19 -13.96 -12.33
N TYR A 157 15.52 -14.15 -11.19
CA TYR A 157 15.98 -15.05 -10.14
C TYR A 157 16.03 -16.51 -10.61
N LYS A 158 16.93 -17.29 -10.01
CA LYS A 158 17.11 -18.72 -10.26
C LYS A 158 16.89 -19.56 -9.01
N ALA A 159 17.12 -18.99 -7.83
CA ALA A 159 16.99 -19.65 -6.55
C ALA A 159 16.34 -18.73 -5.52
N LEU A 160 15.69 -19.32 -4.51
CA LEU A 160 15.13 -18.62 -3.36
C LEU A 160 15.84 -19.03 -2.10
N TYR A 161 16.30 -18.08 -1.33
CA TYR A 161 16.89 -18.28 -0.01
C TYR A 161 15.85 -18.07 1.08
N SER A 162 16.01 -18.81 2.20
CA SER A 162 15.19 -18.60 3.39
C SER A 162 15.66 -17.34 4.10
N ILE A 163 14.81 -16.32 4.15
CA ILE A 163 15.04 -15.06 4.86
C ILE A 163 13.98 -14.91 5.94
N ALA A 164 14.40 -14.54 7.16
CA ALA A 164 13.49 -14.32 8.26
C ALA A 164 12.52 -13.16 7.94
N ALA A 165 11.23 -13.47 7.97
CA ALA A 165 10.17 -12.56 7.56
C ALA A 165 9.69 -11.63 8.69
N ARG A 166 10.26 -11.67 9.90
CA ARG A 166 9.69 -11.01 11.07
C ARG A 166 10.17 -9.57 11.31
N CYS A 167 11.43 -9.29 11.05
CA CYS A 167 12.04 -8.01 11.40
C CYS A 167 13.16 -7.68 10.41
N GLY A 168 13.27 -6.42 9.98
CA GLY A 168 14.33 -5.97 9.08
C GLY A 168 15.74 -6.23 9.61
N VAL A 169 15.93 -6.23 10.95
CA VAL A 169 17.24 -6.54 11.57
C VAL A 169 17.59 -8.02 11.35
N PHE A 170 16.67 -8.94 11.59
CA PHE A 170 16.93 -10.37 11.35
C PHE A 170 17.04 -10.69 9.86
N ALA A 171 16.20 -10.08 9.02
CA ALA A 171 16.34 -10.22 7.57
C ALA A 171 17.72 -9.78 7.07
N LYS A 172 18.23 -8.65 7.60
CA LYS A 172 19.60 -8.18 7.29
C LYS A 172 20.66 -9.19 7.73
N SER A 173 20.50 -9.81 8.90
CA SER A 173 21.43 -10.82 9.42
C SER A 173 21.44 -12.08 8.56
N ASP A 174 20.32 -12.43 7.91
CA ASP A 174 20.25 -13.55 6.98
C ASP A 174 20.82 -13.21 5.60
N ILE A 175 20.57 -11.98 5.12
CA ILE A 175 20.99 -11.55 3.78
C ILE A 175 22.50 -11.30 3.73
N GLN A 176 23.11 -10.74 4.78
CA GLN A 176 24.53 -10.36 4.77
C GLN A 176 25.49 -11.54 4.52
N PRO A 177 25.32 -12.71 5.16
CA PRO A 177 26.10 -13.90 4.83
C PRO A 177 25.92 -14.33 3.36
N LEU A 178 24.70 -14.32 2.83
CA LEU A 178 24.43 -14.70 1.45
C LEU A 178 25.14 -13.78 0.45
N ILE A 179 25.19 -12.46 0.72
CA ILE A 179 25.99 -11.52 -0.08
C ILE A 179 27.47 -11.89 -0.05
N ASN A 180 27.99 -12.20 1.13
CA ASN A 180 29.40 -12.58 1.30
C ASN A 180 29.76 -13.93 0.61
N GLU A 181 28.79 -14.81 0.48
CA GLU A 181 28.91 -16.09 -0.22
C GLU A 181 28.70 -15.97 -1.74
N GLY A 182 28.39 -14.75 -2.23
CA GLY A 182 28.27 -14.47 -3.66
C GLY A 182 26.88 -14.75 -4.23
N ALA A 183 25.81 -14.77 -3.41
CA ALA A 183 24.44 -14.86 -3.90
C ALA A 183 24.14 -13.68 -4.85
N SER A 184 23.43 -13.98 -5.93
CA SER A 184 23.07 -12.95 -6.93
C SER A 184 22.05 -11.96 -6.38
N LYS A 185 22.08 -10.71 -6.88
CA LYS A 185 21.07 -9.71 -6.50
C LYS A 185 19.66 -10.12 -6.92
N GLU A 186 19.54 -10.85 -8.02
CA GLU A 186 18.31 -11.41 -8.55
C GLU A 186 17.66 -12.39 -7.58
N ASP A 187 18.45 -13.33 -7.08
CA ASP A 187 17.99 -14.35 -6.12
C ASP A 187 17.65 -13.72 -4.77
N LEU A 188 18.47 -12.77 -4.30
CA LEU A 188 18.22 -12.04 -3.05
C LEU A 188 16.94 -11.20 -3.15
N ALA A 189 16.71 -10.50 -4.27
CA ALA A 189 15.52 -9.69 -4.48
C ALA A 189 14.23 -10.54 -4.45
N ALA A 190 14.22 -11.64 -5.17
CA ALA A 190 13.09 -12.57 -5.15
C ALA A 190 12.87 -13.20 -3.76
N SER A 191 13.95 -13.50 -3.03
CA SER A 191 13.89 -14.02 -1.66
C SER A 191 13.35 -13.00 -0.66
N ILE A 192 13.68 -11.73 -0.82
CA ILE A 192 13.10 -10.62 -0.04
C ILE A 192 11.59 -10.53 -0.28
N PHE A 193 11.12 -10.58 -1.52
CA PHE A 193 9.69 -10.59 -1.82
C PHE A 193 8.99 -11.82 -1.25
N GLN A 194 9.62 -13.00 -1.32
CA GLN A 194 9.09 -14.20 -0.67
C GLN A 194 9.00 -14.05 0.85
N ALA A 195 9.96 -13.36 1.48
CA ALA A 195 9.89 -13.05 2.91
C ALA A 195 8.70 -12.14 3.27
N VAL A 196 8.37 -11.16 2.42
CA VAL A 196 7.16 -10.33 2.58
C VAL A 196 5.89 -11.19 2.52
N VAL A 197 5.78 -12.09 1.55
CA VAL A 197 4.65 -13.04 1.45
C VAL A 197 4.53 -13.91 2.69
N ASN A 198 5.64 -14.51 3.12
CA ASN A 198 5.68 -15.36 4.31
C ASN A 198 5.25 -14.59 5.57
N GLN A 199 5.65 -13.32 5.70
CA GLN A 199 5.23 -12.47 6.81
C GLN A 199 3.73 -12.18 6.76
N THR A 200 3.16 -11.91 5.59
CA THR A 200 1.73 -11.70 5.43
C THR A 200 0.94 -12.95 5.82
N ILE A 201 1.35 -14.12 5.34
CA ILE A 201 0.66 -15.39 5.63
C ILE A 201 0.80 -15.74 7.11
N SER A 202 2.00 -15.72 7.67
CA SER A 202 2.23 -16.14 9.05
C SER A 202 1.81 -15.10 10.07
N GLY A 203 2.01 -13.82 9.79
CA GLY A 203 1.80 -12.72 10.72
C GLY A 203 0.38 -12.14 10.69
N LEU A 204 -0.29 -12.14 9.53
CA LEU A 204 -1.62 -11.56 9.38
C LEU A 204 -2.70 -12.63 9.22
N ALA A 205 -2.55 -13.56 8.28
CA ALA A 205 -3.55 -14.60 8.09
C ALA A 205 -3.60 -15.56 9.28
N CYS A 206 -2.47 -15.83 9.96
CA CYS A 206 -2.40 -16.65 11.19
C CYS A 206 -3.19 -17.96 11.05
N GLY A 207 -3.02 -18.67 9.93
CA GLY A 207 -3.69 -19.92 9.65
C GLY A 207 -5.11 -19.80 9.05
N LYS A 208 -5.69 -18.60 8.97
CA LYS A 208 -6.95 -18.41 8.25
C LYS A 208 -6.68 -18.51 6.75
N PRO A 209 -7.43 -19.34 5.99
CA PRO A 209 -7.19 -19.50 4.57
C PRO A 209 -7.40 -18.19 3.78
N ILE A 210 -6.51 -17.92 2.84
CA ILE A 210 -6.68 -16.88 1.83
C ILE A 210 -7.25 -17.59 0.59
N ARG A 211 -8.52 -17.37 0.27
CA ARG A 211 -9.23 -18.08 -0.79
C ARG A 211 -10.17 -17.13 -1.53
N GLY A 212 -10.58 -17.53 -2.74
CA GLY A 212 -11.51 -16.78 -3.57
C GLY A 212 -10.84 -15.65 -4.33
N HIS A 213 -11.54 -14.55 -4.52
CA HIS A 213 -11.04 -13.38 -5.23
C HIS A 213 -10.23 -12.52 -4.25
N VAL A 214 -8.94 -12.40 -4.51
CA VAL A 214 -8.02 -11.64 -3.68
C VAL A 214 -7.72 -10.29 -4.32
N ALA A 215 -8.05 -9.20 -3.63
CA ALA A 215 -7.67 -7.85 -4.03
C ALA A 215 -6.30 -7.49 -3.42
N PHE A 216 -5.38 -7.02 -4.24
CA PHE A 216 -4.08 -6.49 -3.81
C PHE A 216 -4.12 -4.97 -3.78
N LEU A 217 -3.85 -4.39 -2.60
CA LEU A 217 -3.94 -2.96 -2.32
C LEU A 217 -2.62 -2.41 -1.77
N GLY A 218 -2.49 -1.09 -1.83
CA GLY A 218 -1.32 -0.37 -1.33
C GLY A 218 -0.19 -0.25 -2.35
N GLY A 219 0.71 0.72 -2.11
CA GLY A 219 1.79 1.08 -3.03
C GLY A 219 2.70 -0.09 -3.41
N PRO A 220 3.25 -0.87 -2.46
CA PRO A 220 4.08 -2.02 -2.80
C PRO A 220 3.41 -3.00 -3.76
N LEU A 221 2.16 -3.37 -3.53
CA LEU A 221 1.42 -4.29 -4.39
C LEU A 221 0.91 -3.65 -5.68
N HIS A 222 0.85 -2.32 -5.76
CA HIS A 222 0.52 -1.61 -7.00
C HIS A 222 1.72 -1.53 -7.95
N PHE A 223 2.89 -1.12 -7.44
CA PHE A 223 4.05 -0.81 -8.26
C PHE A 223 5.01 -1.99 -8.50
N LEU A 224 5.05 -2.99 -7.60
CA LEU A 224 6.00 -4.08 -7.66
C LEU A 224 5.34 -5.35 -8.23
N SER A 225 5.52 -5.58 -9.54
CA SER A 225 4.94 -6.72 -10.25
C SER A 225 5.43 -8.06 -9.69
N GLU A 226 6.73 -8.16 -9.36
CA GLU A 226 7.33 -9.40 -8.89
C GLU A 226 6.91 -9.75 -7.45
N LEU A 227 6.55 -8.73 -6.65
CA LEU A 227 5.92 -8.97 -5.36
C LEU A 227 4.53 -9.59 -5.52
N LYS A 228 3.72 -9.12 -6.48
CA LYS A 228 2.43 -9.76 -6.80
C LYS A 228 2.62 -11.20 -7.28
N VAL A 229 3.59 -11.44 -8.15
CA VAL A 229 3.94 -12.80 -8.62
C VAL A 229 4.32 -13.70 -7.44
N ALA A 230 5.07 -13.20 -6.46
CA ALA A 230 5.42 -13.94 -5.26
C ALA A 230 4.19 -14.34 -4.41
N PHE A 231 3.14 -13.52 -4.36
CA PHE A 231 1.87 -13.85 -3.69
C PHE A 231 1.03 -14.90 -4.43
N ILE A 232 1.16 -14.98 -5.75
CA ILE A 232 0.39 -15.92 -6.61
C ILE A 232 1.05 -17.30 -6.65
N ARG A 233 2.36 -17.38 -6.33
CA ARG A 233 3.16 -18.62 -6.32
C ARG A 233 2.82 -19.51 -5.14
#